data_b953fe63090631b210f396ad2930cf66
#
_entry.id   b953fe63090631b210f396ad2930cf66
#
_cell.length_a   1.000
_cell.length_b   1.000
_cell.length_c   1.000
_cell.angle_alpha   90.00
_cell.angle_beta   90.00
_cell.angle_gamma   90.00
#
_symmetry.space_group_name_H-M   'P 1'
#
loop_
_entity.id
_entity.type
_entity.pdbx_description
1 polymer ?
#
loop_
_entity_poly.entity_id
_entity_poly.type
_entity_poly.pdbx_seq_one_letter_code
_entity_poly.pdbx_strand_id
1 'polypeptide(L)' 'MTFDYSKLRGRIREVYGKYENLIPKISMSEATLSRKLNGKSYFDNQEILELSNALDIPSEERNLYFFKVEVREGEQKV' A
#
# COMPACT_ATOMS: atom_id res chain seq x y z
N MET A 1 7.13 -14.19 3.82
CA MET A 1 7.08 -12.86 4.49
C MET A 1 6.02 -12.02 3.83
N THR A 2 5.16 -11.39 4.62
CA THR A 2 4.04 -10.61 4.14
C THR A 2 4.18 -9.19 4.64
N PHE A 3 3.86 -8.22 3.79
CA PHE A 3 3.84 -6.83 4.20
C PHE A 3 2.47 -6.47 4.76
N ASP A 4 2.49 -5.56 5.73
CA ASP A 4 1.27 -5.05 6.36
C ASP A 4 0.92 -3.72 5.69
N TYR A 5 -0.18 -3.71 4.95
CA TYR A 5 -0.62 -2.53 4.21
C TYR A 5 -1.77 -1.78 4.89
N SER A 6 -1.99 -2.04 6.19
CA SER A 6 -3.11 -1.39 6.89
C SER A 6 -2.97 0.13 6.90
N LYS A 7 -1.74 0.64 7.05
CA LYS A 7 -1.52 2.08 7.03
C LYS A 7 -1.78 2.65 5.65
N LEU A 8 -1.40 1.92 4.60
CA LEU A 8 -1.66 2.34 3.22
C LEU A 8 -3.15 2.35 2.93
N ARG A 9 -3.87 1.30 3.35
CA ARG A 9 -5.33 1.26 3.19
C ARG A 9 -6.00 2.43 3.90
N GLY A 10 -5.53 2.75 5.11
CA GLY A 10 -6.07 3.88 5.87
C GLY A 10 -5.84 5.19 5.15
N ARG A 11 -4.67 5.36 4.55
CA ARG A 11 -4.35 6.59 3.83
C ARG A 11 -5.22 6.74 2.59
N ILE A 12 -5.45 5.64 1.85
CA ILE A 12 -6.33 5.66 0.69
C ILE A 12 -7.73 6.10 1.11
N ARG A 13 -8.23 5.53 2.20
CA ARG A 13 -9.57 5.87 2.70
C ARG A 13 -9.62 7.32 3.15
N GLU A 14 -8.57 7.79 3.80
CA GLU A 14 -8.50 9.16 4.29
C GLU A 14 -8.52 10.18 3.16
N VAL A 15 -7.77 9.92 2.08
CA VAL A 15 -7.63 10.89 1.00
C VAL A 15 -8.74 10.76 -0.05
N TYR A 16 -9.12 9.55 -0.40
CA TYR A 16 -10.05 9.31 -1.51
C TYR A 16 -11.38 8.71 -1.09
N GLY A 17 -11.47 8.16 0.09
CA GLY A 17 -12.68 7.51 0.57
C GLY A 17 -12.86 6.10 0.05
N LYS A 18 -12.83 5.93 -1.27
CA LYS A 18 -12.99 4.62 -1.90
C LYS A 18 -11.87 4.39 -2.89
N TYR A 19 -11.53 3.12 -3.10
CA TYR A 19 -10.49 2.75 -4.06
C TYR A 19 -10.83 3.25 -5.46
N GLU A 20 -12.09 3.20 -5.85
CA GLU A 20 -12.48 3.62 -7.19
C GLU A 20 -12.16 5.09 -7.47
N ASN A 21 -12.08 5.91 -6.42
CA ASN A 21 -11.72 7.32 -6.58
C ASN A 21 -10.22 7.50 -6.77
N LEU A 22 -9.43 6.56 -6.27
CA LEU A 22 -7.98 6.59 -6.44
C LEU A 22 -7.56 6.10 -7.83
N ILE A 23 -8.27 5.11 -8.37
CA ILE A 23 -7.86 4.43 -9.60
C ILE A 23 -7.58 5.39 -10.76
N PRO A 24 -8.39 6.44 -11.01
CA PRO A 24 -8.07 7.37 -12.10
C PRO A 24 -6.75 8.11 -11.93
N LYS A 25 -6.18 8.10 -10.75
CA LYS A 25 -4.95 8.83 -10.45
C LYS A 25 -3.70 7.97 -10.60
N ILE A 26 -3.87 6.69 -10.83
CA ILE A 26 -2.74 5.76 -10.94
C ILE A 26 -2.95 4.91 -12.19
N SER A 27 -1.96 4.08 -12.53
CA SER A 27 -2.00 3.32 -13.78
C SER A 27 -2.31 1.84 -13.55
N MET A 28 -2.90 1.48 -12.43
CA MET A 28 -3.33 0.10 -12.22
C MET A 28 -4.83 0.04 -12.01
N SER A 29 -5.42 -1.12 -12.34
CA SER A 29 -6.84 -1.33 -12.13
C SER A 29 -7.15 -1.56 -10.67
N GLU A 30 -8.43 -1.45 -10.31
CA GLU A 30 -8.87 -1.70 -8.95
C GLU A 30 -8.58 -3.15 -8.55
N ALA A 31 -8.79 -4.10 -9.47
CA ALA A 31 -8.52 -5.51 -9.20
C ALA A 31 -7.02 -5.73 -8.90
N THR A 32 -6.16 -5.09 -9.67
CA THR A 32 -4.72 -5.20 -9.45
C THR A 32 -4.32 -4.60 -8.10
N LEU A 33 -4.84 -3.42 -7.79
CA LEU A 33 -4.57 -2.78 -6.51
C LEU A 33 -5.00 -3.67 -5.36
N SER A 34 -6.21 -4.23 -5.44
CA SER A 34 -6.74 -5.10 -4.40
C SER A 34 -5.85 -6.33 -4.21
N ARG A 35 -5.41 -6.96 -5.30
CA ARG A 35 -4.53 -8.13 -5.20
C ARG A 35 -3.24 -7.80 -4.48
N LYS A 36 -2.66 -6.65 -4.78
CA LYS A 36 -1.39 -6.26 -4.16
C LYS A 36 -1.57 -5.89 -2.70
N LEU A 37 -2.67 -5.22 -2.37
CA LEU A 37 -2.96 -4.91 -0.97
C LEU A 37 -3.25 -6.17 -0.15
N ASN A 38 -3.70 -7.23 -0.80
CA ASN A 38 -3.97 -8.51 -0.13
C ASN A 38 -2.76 -9.45 -0.14
N GLY A 39 -1.61 -8.98 -0.60
CA GLY A 39 -0.38 -9.76 -0.56
C GLY A 39 -0.24 -10.79 -1.66
N LYS A 40 -1.09 -10.74 -2.70
CA LYS A 40 -1.03 -11.68 -3.80
C LYS A 40 0.12 -11.39 -4.76
N SER A 41 0.55 -10.16 -4.83
CA SER A 41 1.73 -9.75 -5.58
C SER A 41 2.28 -8.48 -4.95
N TYR A 42 3.49 -8.11 -5.33
CA TYR A 42 4.15 -6.95 -4.73
C TYR A 42 3.98 -5.72 -5.61
N PHE A 43 4.04 -4.56 -4.98
CA PHE A 43 4.12 -3.30 -5.71
C PHE A 43 5.51 -3.15 -6.29
N ASP A 44 5.60 -2.73 -7.55
CA ASP A 44 6.90 -2.40 -8.11
C ASP A 44 7.23 -0.93 -7.82
N ASN A 45 8.45 -0.53 -8.15
CA ASN A 45 8.93 0.81 -7.81
C ASN A 45 8.09 1.91 -8.47
N GLN A 46 7.66 1.68 -9.70
CA GLN A 46 6.83 2.66 -10.40
C GLN A 46 5.48 2.84 -9.71
N GLU A 47 4.89 1.74 -9.28
CA GLU A 47 3.61 1.77 -8.59
C GLU A 47 3.71 2.45 -7.23
N ILE A 48 4.81 2.18 -6.51
CA ILE A 48 5.05 2.82 -5.22
C ILE A 48 5.17 4.33 -5.42
N LEU A 49 5.87 4.76 -6.45
CA LEU A 49 6.02 6.18 -6.74
C LEU A 49 4.68 6.82 -7.08
N GLU A 50 3.89 6.16 -7.93
CA GLU A 50 2.57 6.69 -8.31
C GLU A 50 1.65 6.82 -7.10
N LEU A 51 1.60 5.79 -6.27
CA LEU A 51 0.76 5.81 -5.07
C LEU A 51 1.24 6.85 -4.08
N SER A 52 2.55 6.97 -3.92
CA SER A 52 3.11 7.97 -3.00
C SER A 52 2.73 9.38 -3.44
N ASN A 53 2.79 9.65 -4.75
CA ASN A 53 2.42 10.96 -5.26
C ASN A 53 0.91 11.20 -5.13
N ALA A 54 0.10 10.21 -5.44
CA ALA A 54 -1.35 10.34 -5.38
C ALA A 54 -1.86 10.52 -3.96
N LEU A 55 -1.14 9.96 -2.99
CA LEU A 55 -1.54 9.97 -1.58
C LEU A 55 -0.74 10.96 -0.74
N ASP A 56 0.13 11.74 -1.36
CA ASP A 56 1.00 12.70 -0.67
C ASP A 56 1.80 12.04 0.44
N ILE A 57 2.40 10.90 0.14
CA ILE A 57 3.26 10.21 1.08
C ILE A 57 4.69 10.68 0.85
N PRO A 58 5.31 11.35 1.83
CA PRO A 58 6.70 11.81 1.66
C PRO A 58 7.65 10.63 1.56
N SER A 59 8.77 10.85 0.86
CA SER A 59 9.72 9.76 0.61
C SER A 59 10.25 9.14 1.88
N GLU A 60 10.42 9.92 2.94
CA GLU A 60 10.94 9.41 4.20
C GLU A 60 9.93 8.54 4.94
N GLU A 61 8.66 8.52 4.53
CA GLU A 61 7.63 7.71 5.16
C GLU A 61 7.22 6.50 4.33
N ARG A 62 7.81 6.33 3.13
CA ARG A 62 7.39 5.22 2.26
C ARG A 62 7.56 3.86 2.90
N ASN A 63 8.59 3.68 3.73
CA ASN A 63 8.80 2.42 4.41
C ASN A 63 7.64 2.05 5.32
N LEU A 64 6.99 3.04 5.92
CA LEU A 64 5.87 2.79 6.83
C LEU A 64 4.63 2.30 6.09
N TYR A 65 4.48 2.69 4.83
CA TYR A 65 3.30 2.36 4.03
C TYR A 65 3.49 1.10 3.20
N PHE A 66 4.70 0.90 2.65
CA PHE A 66 4.91 -0.13 1.65
C PHE A 66 5.80 -1.28 2.10
N PHE A 67 6.57 -1.10 3.15
CA PHE A 67 7.56 -2.10 3.54
C PHE A 67 7.45 -2.54 4.98
N LYS A 68 6.33 -2.23 5.64
CA LYS A 68 6.13 -2.70 7.00
C LYS A 68 5.84 -4.19 6.97
N VAL A 69 6.64 -4.96 7.66
CA VAL A 69 6.50 -6.42 7.68
C VAL A 69 5.41 -6.79 8.65
N GLU A 70 4.53 -7.69 8.21
CA GLU A 70 3.48 -8.21 9.08
C GLU A 70 4.13 -9.06 10.17
N VAL A 71 3.77 -8.79 11.42
CA VAL A 71 4.30 -9.53 12.55
C VAL A 71 3.21 -10.47 13.06
N ARG A 72 3.51 -11.77 13.10
CA ARG A 72 2.58 -12.76 13.63
C ARG A 72 2.97 -13.11 15.04
N GLU A 73 1.96 -13.44 15.82
CA GLU A 73 2.20 -13.95 17.16
C GLU A 73 3.06 -15.19 17.07
N GLY A 74 4.10 -15.25 17.87
CA GLY A 74 5.03 -16.37 17.82
C GLY A 74 6.26 -16.10 16.99
N GLU A 75 6.19 -15.20 16.03
CA GLU A 75 7.34 -14.82 15.25
C GLU A 75 8.11 -13.67 15.89
N GLN A 76 7.54 -13.08 16.91
CA GLN A 76 8.17 -11.97 17.62
C GLN A 76 9.25 -12.43 18.57
N LYS A 77 9.30 -13.68 18.83
CA LYS A 77 10.30 -14.23 19.73
C LYS A 77 11.59 -14.41 18.98
N VAL A 78 12.58 -13.80 19.41
CA VAL A 78 13.86 -13.92 18.76
C VAL A 78 14.93 -14.09 19.79
#